data_73a76ecfe5ff37a90d628c882f52ff3a
#
_entry.id   73a76ecfe5ff37a90d628c882f52ff3a
#
_cell.length_a   1.000
_cell.length_b   1.000
_cell.length_c   1.000
_cell.angle_alpha   90.00
_cell.angle_beta   90.00
_cell.angle_gamma   90.00
#
_symmetry.space_group_name_H-M   'P 1'
#
loop_
_entity.id
_entity.type
_entity.pdbx_description
1 polymer ?
#
loop_
_entity_poly.entity_id
_entity_poly.type
_entity_poly.pdbx_seq_one_letter_code
_entity_poly.pdbx_strand_id
1 'polypeptide(L)'
;MKLFLDTASIEEIREINRWGVLGGVTTNPSLLQKEAAEPDKVWRQILEEVAGDVSLEVTAPDADEMVAQGRTLAAMGPNAVVKVPMTPDGLEAGTRLVSEGVRINVTLVFSPAQAILAAEAGAYIVSPFLGRVDDVASDGMALLRSICDIYAVQGYETKVLAASL
;
A
#
# COMPACT_ATOMS: atom_id res chain seq x y z
N MET A 1 12.15 3.78 -11.40
CA MET A 1 11.94 3.49 -9.95
C MET A 1 11.41 4.75 -9.30
N LYS A 2 10.44 4.65 -8.40
CA LYS A 2 9.92 5.76 -7.59
C LYS A 2 10.29 5.50 -6.13
N LEU A 3 10.60 6.57 -5.38
CA LEU A 3 10.88 6.49 -3.94
C LEU A 3 9.62 6.82 -3.17
N PHE A 4 9.28 5.99 -2.20
CA PHE A 4 8.17 6.19 -1.29
C PHE A 4 8.69 6.38 0.12
N LEU A 5 8.03 7.22 0.89
CA LEU A 5 8.29 7.42 2.30
C LEU A 5 7.23 6.65 3.10
N ASP A 6 7.67 5.86 4.10
CA ASP A 6 6.75 5.15 5.02
C ASP A 6 6.65 5.91 6.33
N THR A 7 5.72 6.86 6.41
CA THR A 7 5.54 7.74 7.57
C THR A 7 4.13 8.35 7.60
N ALA A 8 3.72 8.80 8.78
CA ALA A 8 2.55 9.65 8.98
C ALA A 8 2.93 11.09 9.40
N SER A 9 4.24 11.37 9.58
CA SER A 9 4.74 12.70 9.95
C SER A 9 4.70 13.67 8.78
N ILE A 10 3.85 14.67 8.86
CA ILE A 10 3.76 15.72 7.83
C ILE A 10 5.04 16.54 7.70
N GLU A 11 5.81 16.65 8.79
CA GLU A 11 7.07 17.38 8.83
C GLU A 11 8.14 16.65 8.00
N GLU A 12 8.28 15.34 8.20
CA GLU A 12 9.19 14.50 7.40
C GLU A 12 8.79 14.53 5.92
N ILE A 13 7.50 14.41 5.62
CA ILE A 13 6.99 14.46 4.25
C ILE A 13 7.33 15.79 3.59
N ARG A 14 7.12 16.92 4.25
CA ARG A 14 7.45 18.24 3.74
C ARG A 14 8.94 18.42 3.50
N GLU A 15 9.77 17.90 4.40
CA GLU A 15 11.23 17.95 4.24
C GLU A 15 11.66 17.21 2.98
N ILE A 16 11.25 15.93 2.83
CA ILE A 16 11.64 15.09 1.70
C ILE A 16 10.99 15.54 0.38
N ASN A 17 9.75 16.05 0.44
CA ASN A 17 9.05 16.56 -0.75
C ASN A 17 9.80 17.74 -1.40
N ARG A 18 10.46 18.58 -0.60
CA ARG A 18 11.31 19.67 -1.11
C ARG A 18 12.52 19.20 -1.92
N TRP A 19 12.94 17.94 -1.75
CA TRP A 19 14.03 17.37 -2.55
C TRP A 19 13.62 17.02 -3.98
N GLY A 20 12.31 17.00 -4.26
CA GLY A 20 11.76 16.73 -5.60
C GLY A 20 11.87 15.29 -6.06
N VAL A 21 12.11 14.34 -5.14
CA VAL A 21 12.31 12.90 -5.43
C VAL A 21 11.18 12.02 -4.89
N LEU A 22 10.25 12.59 -4.13
CA LEU A 22 9.17 11.85 -3.50
C LEU A 22 8.14 11.40 -4.54
N GLY A 23 8.00 10.08 -4.70
CA GLY A 23 7.07 9.45 -5.63
C GLY A 23 5.72 9.06 -5.01
N GLY A 24 5.65 9.03 -3.68
CA GLY A 24 4.44 8.69 -2.93
C GLY A 24 4.73 8.44 -1.45
N VAL A 25 3.68 8.17 -0.70
CA VAL A 25 3.75 7.90 0.75
C VAL A 25 2.93 6.67 1.08
N THR A 26 3.43 5.83 1.97
CA THR A 26 2.66 4.78 2.63
C THR A 26 2.44 5.11 4.08
N THR A 27 1.24 4.88 4.58
CA THR A 27 0.90 4.95 5.99
C THR A 27 0.47 3.58 6.51
N ASN A 28 0.45 3.43 7.81
CA ASN A 28 -0.12 2.26 8.47
C ASN A 28 -0.66 2.66 9.86
N PRO A 29 -1.50 1.83 10.51
CA PRO A 29 -2.10 2.17 11.79
C PRO A 29 -1.09 2.50 12.88
N SER A 30 0.06 1.82 12.91
CA SER A 30 1.10 2.05 13.92
C SER A 30 1.80 3.40 13.76
N LEU A 31 1.95 3.89 12.52
CA LEU A 31 2.50 5.22 12.26
C LEU A 31 1.49 6.29 12.64
N LEU A 32 0.23 6.12 12.28
CA LEU A 32 -0.84 7.06 12.63
C LEU A 32 -1.03 7.21 14.14
N GLN A 33 -0.88 6.12 14.91
CA GLN A 33 -0.97 6.16 16.37
C GLN A 33 0.11 7.01 17.03
N LYS A 34 1.23 7.29 16.34
CA LYS A 34 2.29 8.16 16.87
C LYS A 34 1.97 9.64 16.70
N GLU A 35 1.05 9.96 15.81
CA GLU A 35 0.61 11.34 15.58
C GLU A 35 -0.42 11.76 16.63
N ALA A 36 -0.32 13.00 17.09
CA ALA A 36 -1.23 13.55 18.09
C ALA A 36 -2.62 13.93 17.54
N ALA A 37 -2.81 13.84 16.23
CA ALA A 37 -4.04 14.23 15.55
C ALA A 37 -4.87 13.01 15.15
N GLU A 38 -6.17 13.25 14.89
CA GLU A 38 -7.08 12.23 14.37
C GLU A 38 -6.61 11.71 13.01
N PRO A 39 -6.65 10.39 12.74
CA PRO A 39 -6.16 9.76 11.50
C PRO A 39 -6.67 10.44 10.23
N ASP A 40 -7.95 10.77 10.16
CA ASP A 40 -8.55 11.42 8.99
C ASP A 40 -7.95 12.78 8.69
N LYS A 41 -7.57 13.55 9.73
CA LYS A 41 -6.90 14.85 9.55
C LYS A 41 -5.49 14.67 9.03
N VAL A 42 -4.76 13.69 9.57
CA VAL A 42 -3.41 13.35 9.12
C VAL A 42 -3.43 12.94 7.65
N TRP A 43 -4.31 12.03 7.26
CA TRP A 43 -4.42 11.58 5.88
C TRP A 43 -4.77 12.70 4.91
N ARG A 44 -5.70 13.60 5.25
CA ARG A 44 -6.03 14.77 4.41
C ARG A 44 -4.82 15.66 4.19
N GLN A 45 -4.06 15.95 5.24
CA GLN A 45 -2.84 16.75 5.12
C GLN A 45 -1.79 16.08 4.23
N ILE A 46 -1.61 14.76 4.36
CA ILE A 46 -0.67 14.00 3.52
C ILE A 46 -1.13 14.02 2.06
N LEU A 47 -2.42 13.79 1.79
CA LEU A 47 -2.99 13.81 0.45
C LEU A 47 -2.86 15.18 -0.24
N GLU A 48 -2.96 16.27 0.51
CA GLU A 48 -2.77 17.62 0.01
C GLU A 48 -1.30 17.95 -0.29
N GLU A 49 -0.38 17.44 0.54
CA GLU A 49 1.06 17.74 0.43
C GLU A 49 1.76 16.91 -0.66
N VAL A 50 1.29 15.69 -0.92
CA VAL A 50 1.95 14.70 -1.79
C VAL A 50 1.25 14.64 -3.14
N ALA A 51 1.97 14.97 -4.22
CA ALA A 51 1.43 14.84 -5.58
C ALA A 51 1.34 13.38 -6.07
N GLY A 52 2.13 12.48 -5.49
CA GLY A 52 2.16 11.05 -5.84
C GLY A 52 1.12 10.23 -5.08
N ASP A 53 1.16 8.90 -5.28
CA ASP A 53 0.24 7.97 -4.63
C ASP A 53 0.41 7.94 -3.11
N VAL A 54 -0.70 7.96 -2.36
CA VAL A 54 -0.73 7.86 -0.90
C VAL A 54 -1.53 6.64 -0.47
N SER A 55 -0.89 5.67 0.17
CA SER A 55 -1.55 4.45 0.64
C SER A 55 -2.17 4.64 2.02
N LEU A 56 -3.50 4.47 2.10
CA LEU A 56 -4.33 4.58 3.30
C LEU A 56 -4.88 3.21 3.67
N GLU A 57 -4.53 2.69 4.85
CA GLU A 57 -4.81 1.31 5.23
C GLU A 57 -6.15 1.15 5.94
N VAL A 58 -6.97 0.18 5.48
CA VAL A 58 -8.16 -0.26 6.18
C VAL A 58 -7.79 -1.04 7.45
N THR A 59 -8.61 -0.92 8.49
CA THR A 59 -8.42 -1.59 9.78
C THR A 59 -9.59 -2.48 10.17
N ALA A 60 -10.63 -2.49 9.36
CA ALA A 60 -11.82 -3.31 9.57
C ALA A 60 -11.48 -4.82 9.52
N PRO A 61 -12.19 -5.67 10.26
CA PRO A 61 -11.85 -7.08 10.40
C PRO A 61 -12.36 -7.97 9.26
N ASP A 62 -13.44 -7.60 8.57
CA ASP A 62 -14.08 -8.40 7.53
C ASP A 62 -14.23 -7.66 6.20
N ALA A 63 -14.55 -8.39 5.14
CA ALA A 63 -14.60 -7.85 3.78
C ALA A 63 -15.64 -6.73 3.62
N ASP A 64 -16.83 -6.85 4.20
CA ASP A 64 -17.90 -5.86 4.05
C ASP A 64 -17.53 -4.53 4.70
N GLU A 65 -16.99 -4.58 5.92
CA GLU A 65 -16.51 -3.39 6.63
C GLU A 65 -15.27 -2.79 5.95
N MET A 66 -14.34 -3.62 5.44
CA MET A 66 -13.19 -3.16 4.66
C MET A 66 -13.62 -2.42 3.39
N VAL A 67 -14.64 -2.90 2.67
CA VAL A 67 -15.19 -2.22 1.48
C VAL A 67 -15.79 -0.87 1.86
N ALA A 68 -16.60 -0.82 2.93
CA ALA A 68 -17.21 0.42 3.39
C ALA A 68 -16.14 1.47 3.78
N GLN A 69 -15.14 1.05 4.55
CA GLN A 69 -14.01 1.89 4.93
C GLN A 69 -13.17 2.30 3.71
N GLY A 70 -12.89 1.37 2.80
CA GLY A 70 -12.13 1.61 1.59
C GLY A 70 -12.75 2.65 0.67
N ARG A 71 -14.07 2.64 0.50
CA ARG A 71 -14.80 3.69 -0.23
C ARG A 71 -14.62 5.06 0.40
N THR A 72 -14.68 5.12 1.73
CA THR A 72 -14.45 6.37 2.47
C THR A 72 -13.04 6.90 2.26
N LEU A 73 -12.03 6.02 2.37
CA LEU A 73 -10.63 6.37 2.17
C LEU A 73 -10.35 6.81 0.72
N ALA A 74 -10.89 6.09 -0.27
CA ALA A 74 -10.73 6.43 -1.68
C ALA A 74 -11.33 7.81 -2.02
N ALA A 75 -12.41 8.20 -1.36
CA ALA A 75 -13.05 9.50 -1.56
C ALA A 75 -12.28 10.68 -0.94
N MET A 76 -11.23 10.43 -0.14
CA MET A 76 -10.46 11.51 0.49
C MET A 76 -9.60 12.31 -0.50
N GLY A 77 -9.18 11.70 -1.63
CA GLY A 77 -8.39 12.41 -2.64
C GLY A 77 -8.11 11.57 -3.88
N PRO A 78 -7.81 12.21 -5.02
CA PRO A 78 -7.57 11.50 -6.29
C PRO A 78 -6.27 10.69 -6.28
N ASN A 79 -5.35 10.96 -5.37
CA ASN A 79 -4.09 10.26 -5.17
C ASN A 79 -4.16 9.20 -4.05
N ALA A 80 -5.33 9.00 -3.44
CA ALA A 80 -5.54 7.94 -2.46
C ALA A 80 -5.47 6.56 -3.13
N VAL A 81 -4.77 5.64 -2.47
CA VAL A 81 -4.69 4.22 -2.81
C VAL A 81 -5.10 3.44 -1.55
N VAL A 82 -6.17 2.67 -1.62
CA VAL A 82 -6.67 1.93 -0.45
C VAL A 82 -5.77 0.73 -0.20
N LYS A 83 -5.20 0.64 1.01
CA LYS A 83 -4.30 -0.44 1.38
C LYS A 83 -5.09 -1.52 2.12
N VAL A 84 -5.06 -2.75 1.61
CA VAL A 84 -5.78 -3.92 2.16
C VAL A 84 -4.78 -5.03 2.51
N PRO A 85 -5.01 -5.83 3.57
CA PRO A 85 -4.12 -6.92 3.94
C PRO A 85 -4.24 -8.10 2.98
N MET A 86 -3.17 -8.90 2.86
CA MET A 86 -3.14 -10.16 2.10
C MET A 86 -3.82 -11.29 2.89
N THR A 87 -5.13 -11.16 3.10
CA THR A 87 -6.02 -12.15 3.73
C THR A 87 -7.17 -12.49 2.78
N PRO A 88 -7.94 -13.57 3.00
CA PRO A 88 -9.13 -13.84 2.21
C PRO A 88 -10.10 -12.66 2.17
N ASP A 89 -10.43 -12.06 3.33
CA ASP A 89 -11.30 -10.88 3.42
C ASP A 89 -10.70 -9.65 2.71
N GLY A 90 -9.39 -9.43 2.85
CA GLY A 90 -8.69 -8.33 2.18
C GLY A 90 -8.68 -8.47 0.66
N LEU A 91 -8.50 -9.69 0.13
CA LEU A 91 -8.59 -9.95 -1.31
C LEU A 91 -10.02 -9.79 -1.83
N GLU A 92 -11.02 -10.31 -1.10
CA GLU A 92 -12.44 -10.11 -1.46
C GLU A 92 -12.80 -8.63 -1.47
N ALA A 93 -12.47 -7.91 -0.41
CA ALA A 93 -12.69 -6.46 -0.33
C ALA A 93 -11.96 -5.71 -1.45
N GLY A 94 -10.70 -6.07 -1.71
CA GLY A 94 -9.89 -5.49 -2.77
C GLY A 94 -10.51 -5.67 -4.16
N THR A 95 -10.93 -6.88 -4.50
CA THR A 95 -11.58 -7.18 -5.78
C THR A 95 -12.86 -6.37 -5.96
N ARG A 96 -13.67 -6.24 -4.91
CA ARG A 96 -14.91 -5.43 -4.93
C ARG A 96 -14.59 -3.95 -5.14
N LEU A 97 -13.61 -3.40 -4.41
CA LEU A 97 -13.17 -2.01 -4.57
C LEU A 97 -12.62 -1.74 -5.98
N VAL A 98 -11.83 -2.66 -6.53
CA VAL A 98 -11.32 -2.55 -7.92
C VAL A 98 -12.45 -2.51 -8.93
N SER A 99 -13.50 -3.33 -8.76
CA SER A 99 -14.68 -3.31 -9.64
C SER A 99 -15.42 -1.97 -9.62
N GLU A 100 -15.24 -1.17 -8.59
CA GLU A 100 -15.76 0.19 -8.42
C GLU A 100 -14.78 1.29 -8.90
N GLY A 101 -13.63 0.89 -9.47
CA GLY A 101 -12.61 1.81 -9.97
C GLY A 101 -11.65 2.34 -8.89
N VAL A 102 -11.67 1.78 -7.68
CA VAL A 102 -10.76 2.15 -6.59
C VAL A 102 -9.40 1.50 -6.81
N ARG A 103 -8.32 2.28 -6.68
CA ARG A 103 -6.96 1.75 -6.71
C ARG A 103 -6.61 1.14 -5.35
N ILE A 104 -6.09 -0.09 -5.36
CA ILE A 104 -5.71 -0.77 -4.13
C ILE A 104 -4.21 -1.10 -4.08
N ASN A 105 -3.69 -1.16 -2.85
CA ASN A 105 -2.36 -1.67 -2.51
C ASN A 105 -2.52 -2.88 -1.60
N VAL A 106 -2.18 -4.07 -2.09
CA VAL A 106 -2.23 -5.28 -1.27
C VAL A 106 -0.94 -5.40 -0.47
N THR A 107 -1.06 -5.32 0.86
CA THR A 107 0.08 -5.36 1.80
C THR A 107 0.19 -6.69 2.55
N LEU A 108 1.25 -6.87 3.33
CA LEU A 108 1.55 -8.11 4.06
C LEU A 108 1.74 -9.30 3.11
N VAL A 109 2.49 -9.06 2.05
CA VAL A 109 2.83 -10.09 1.06
C VAL A 109 4.20 -10.67 1.40
N PHE A 110 4.26 -12.01 1.54
CA PHE A 110 5.44 -12.76 1.98
C PHE A 110 5.84 -13.89 1.02
N SER A 111 5.11 -14.06 -0.09
CA SER A 111 5.43 -15.09 -1.08
C SER A 111 5.05 -14.66 -2.51
N PRO A 112 5.69 -15.25 -3.54
CA PRO A 112 5.30 -15.01 -4.94
C PRO A 112 3.85 -15.42 -5.23
N ALA A 113 3.36 -16.51 -4.61
CA ALA A 113 1.98 -16.94 -4.80
C ALA A 113 0.96 -15.90 -4.30
N GLN A 114 1.24 -15.27 -3.15
CA GLN A 114 0.42 -14.17 -2.64
C GLN A 114 0.45 -12.96 -3.59
N ALA A 115 1.61 -12.64 -4.17
CA ALA A 115 1.72 -11.55 -5.13
C ALA A 115 0.92 -11.83 -6.42
N ILE A 116 0.89 -13.08 -6.90
CA ILE A 116 0.04 -13.49 -8.03
C ILE A 116 -1.44 -13.25 -7.69
N LEU A 117 -1.89 -13.70 -6.52
CA LEU A 117 -3.28 -13.50 -6.09
C LEU A 117 -3.64 -12.01 -6.01
N ALA A 118 -2.72 -11.17 -5.53
CA ALA A 118 -2.92 -9.72 -5.50
C ALA A 118 -3.08 -9.13 -6.91
N ALA A 119 -2.25 -9.56 -7.86
CA ALA A 119 -2.34 -9.11 -9.26
C ALA A 119 -3.64 -9.56 -9.92
N GLU A 120 -4.04 -10.82 -9.73
CA GLU A 120 -5.33 -11.36 -10.23
C GLU A 120 -6.54 -10.65 -9.62
N ALA A 121 -6.45 -10.18 -8.38
CA ALA A 121 -7.46 -9.34 -7.74
C ALA A 121 -7.50 -7.90 -8.31
N GLY A 122 -6.62 -7.56 -9.27
CA GLY A 122 -6.56 -6.25 -9.90
C GLY A 122 -5.82 -5.19 -9.09
N ALA A 123 -4.91 -5.58 -8.20
CA ALA A 123 -4.15 -4.64 -7.40
C ALA A 123 -3.34 -3.67 -8.27
N TYR A 124 -3.44 -2.37 -7.96
CA TYR A 124 -2.60 -1.34 -8.54
C TYR A 124 -1.17 -1.40 -8.02
N ILE A 125 -1.02 -1.70 -6.71
CA ILE A 125 0.26 -1.90 -6.03
C ILE A 125 0.21 -3.20 -5.23
N VAL A 126 1.34 -3.90 -5.14
CA VAL A 126 1.61 -4.96 -4.18
C VAL A 126 2.79 -4.58 -3.32
N SER A 127 2.71 -4.81 -2.01
CA SER A 127 3.75 -4.45 -1.03
C SER A 127 4.33 -5.69 -0.35
N PRO A 128 5.37 -6.35 -0.94
CA PRO A 128 6.09 -7.42 -0.26
C PRO A 128 6.93 -6.88 0.89
N PHE A 129 6.92 -7.60 2.03
CA PHE A 129 7.59 -7.22 3.27
C PHE A 129 8.98 -7.86 3.35
N LEU A 130 9.98 -7.19 2.78
CA LEU A 130 11.32 -7.76 2.60
C LEU A 130 12.05 -7.97 3.92
N GLY A 131 12.12 -6.97 4.78
CA GLY A 131 12.81 -7.08 6.07
C GLY A 131 12.18 -8.13 6.99
N ARG A 132 10.86 -8.31 6.94
CA ARG A 132 10.19 -9.37 7.70
C ARG A 132 10.54 -10.77 7.19
N VAL A 133 10.80 -10.91 5.88
CA VAL A 133 11.32 -12.14 5.30
C VAL A 133 12.76 -12.40 5.76
N ASP A 134 13.60 -11.35 5.82
CA ASP A 134 14.97 -11.43 6.31
C ASP A 134 15.03 -11.76 7.82
N ASP A 135 14.10 -11.23 8.62
CA ASP A 135 13.98 -11.50 10.07
C ASP A 135 13.83 -13.02 10.40
N VAL A 136 13.30 -13.80 9.46
CA VAL A 136 13.13 -15.26 9.61
C VAL A 136 14.18 -16.06 8.85
N ALA A 137 15.33 -15.46 8.58
CA ALA A 137 16.46 -16.05 7.88
C ALA A 137 16.14 -16.53 6.44
N SER A 138 15.20 -15.88 5.78
CA SER A 138 14.91 -16.03 4.36
C SER A 138 15.50 -14.85 3.57
N ASP A 139 15.43 -14.86 2.23
CA ASP A 139 16.01 -13.82 1.37
C ASP A 139 14.89 -12.92 0.79
N GLY A 140 14.70 -11.72 1.38
CA GLY A 140 13.72 -10.74 0.93
C GLY A 140 14.00 -10.23 -0.49
N MET A 141 15.28 -10.10 -0.86
CA MET A 141 15.64 -9.70 -2.22
C MET A 141 15.36 -10.78 -3.25
N ALA A 142 15.48 -12.06 -2.89
CA ALA A 142 15.05 -13.16 -3.77
C ALA A 142 13.53 -13.16 -3.95
N LEU A 143 12.77 -12.90 -2.88
CA LEU A 143 11.31 -12.70 -2.98
C LEU A 143 10.97 -11.57 -3.95
N LEU A 144 11.60 -10.40 -3.81
CA LEU A 144 11.37 -9.25 -4.68
C LEU A 144 11.65 -9.57 -6.14
N ARG A 145 12.82 -10.19 -6.44
CA ARG A 145 13.19 -10.60 -7.81
C ARG A 145 12.15 -11.56 -8.38
N SER A 146 11.75 -12.59 -7.62
CA SER A 146 10.76 -13.58 -8.07
C SER A 146 9.43 -12.92 -8.43
N ILE A 147 8.95 -11.97 -7.63
CA ILE A 147 7.71 -11.25 -7.92
C ILE A 147 7.85 -10.42 -9.20
N CYS A 148 8.94 -9.65 -9.32
CA CYS A 148 9.18 -8.82 -10.51
C CYS A 148 9.29 -9.66 -11.79
N ASP A 149 9.99 -10.80 -11.74
CA ASP A 149 10.16 -11.71 -12.89
C ASP A 149 8.81 -12.32 -13.29
N ILE A 150 8.01 -12.79 -12.33
CA ILE A 150 6.68 -13.33 -12.58
C ILE A 150 5.78 -12.25 -13.23
N TYR A 151 5.77 -11.06 -12.69
CA TYR A 151 4.95 -9.97 -13.20
C TYR A 151 5.35 -9.58 -14.63
N ALA A 152 6.65 -9.53 -14.92
CA ALA A 152 7.16 -9.26 -16.26
C ALA A 152 6.77 -10.36 -17.26
N VAL A 153 6.90 -11.64 -16.87
CA VAL A 153 6.56 -12.78 -17.74
C VAL A 153 5.06 -12.89 -18.00
N GLN A 154 4.24 -12.64 -16.97
CA GLN A 154 2.77 -12.72 -17.08
C GLN A 154 2.14 -11.45 -17.65
N GLY A 155 2.90 -10.35 -17.76
CA GLY A 155 2.39 -9.07 -18.25
C GLY A 155 1.46 -8.35 -17.26
N TYR A 156 1.63 -8.57 -15.96
CA TYR A 156 0.88 -7.85 -14.94
C TYR A 156 1.30 -6.38 -14.87
N GLU A 157 0.33 -5.47 -14.84
CA GLU A 157 0.56 -4.03 -14.69
C GLU A 157 0.70 -3.58 -13.21
N THR A 158 0.43 -4.49 -12.27
CA THR A 158 0.56 -4.25 -10.83
C THR A 158 1.99 -3.83 -10.47
N LYS A 159 2.12 -2.70 -9.80
CA LYS A 159 3.42 -2.16 -9.37
C LYS A 159 3.91 -2.86 -8.12
N VAL A 160 5.19 -3.16 -8.06
CA VAL A 160 5.81 -3.77 -6.87
C VAL A 160 6.45 -2.67 -6.03
N LEU A 161 5.97 -2.50 -4.80
CA LEU A 161 6.50 -1.58 -3.80
C LEU A 161 7.24 -2.37 -2.72
N ALA A 162 8.58 -2.38 -2.79
CA ALA A 162 9.40 -2.98 -1.74
C ALA A 162 9.11 -2.30 -0.39
N ALA A 163 8.60 -3.05 0.56
CA ALA A 163 8.15 -2.55 1.85
C ALA A 163 8.85 -3.25 3.02
N SER A 164 8.79 -2.64 4.20
CA SER A 164 9.44 -3.17 5.41
C SER A 164 10.93 -3.44 5.15
N LEU A 165 11.63 -2.38 4.78
CA LEU A 165 13.07 -2.40 4.50
C LEU A 165 13.88 -2.26 5.79
#